data_80eb684983ce54e21c83e9b7576c5e92
#
_entry.id   80eb684983ce54e21c83e9b7576c5e92
#
_cell.length_a   1.000
_cell.length_b   1.000
_cell.length_c   1.000
_cell.angle_alpha   90.00
_cell.angle_beta   90.00
_cell.angle_gamma   90.00
#
_symmetry.space_group_name_H-M   'P 1'
#
loop_
_entity.id
_entity.type
_entity.pdbx_description
1 polymer ?
#
loop_
_entity_poly.entity_id
_entity_poly.type
_entity_poly.pdbx_seq_one_letter_code
_entity_poly.pdbx_strand_id
1 'polypeptide(L)'
;MNIQELIKKTISDLYAQEIETSQIQLQKTKKEFKGHITLVVFPLLKISKKNPEQTAQEIGSYLLKNEPLISEFNIIKGFLNLTIASAWWIDLLNEINSSPEYGTKKAGKEAPLVMIEYSSPNTNKPLHLGHIRNNLLGYALSEIMKANGYNVVKTNIVNDRGIHICKSMLAWEKWGNSETPESSGKKGDHLIGDYYVKFDKEYKKELSELQSVGMSQKEAEEKSALMAEAREMLRKWEAGDPDTIALWKMMNAWVYAGFDETYKALGVDFDKIYYESQTYTEGKKEVERGLQKDIFYRKEDGSVWANLTADGLDEKLLLRADGTSVYMTQDIGTAKFRFDDYPIDKMIYVVGNEQNYHFQVLSILLDKLGFEFGKGLVHFSYGMVELPAGKMKSREGTVVDADDLIEEMIYTAKETAKELGKLDGYSEEEINKVSQTVGLGALKYFILKVDPRKNMVFNPKESIDFNGNTGPFIQYTYARIQSVLRKYNETASVEMQNFVSLQLSAHFPVSLKEETLIQLLSEFPATVKEAADNLSPAVIANYIYDLAKEYNQFYHDFPILKEENEELKKFRLILSQNIGKIIKTGLGLLGIDVPERM
;
A
#
# COMPACT_ATOMS: atom_id res chain seq x y z
N MET A 1 -17.24 26.09 -4.17
CA MET A 1 -18.47 26.28 -4.99
C MET A 1 -18.47 25.30 -6.16
N ASN A 2 -19.57 24.60 -6.43
CA ASN A 2 -19.64 23.63 -7.51
C ASN A 2 -19.95 24.35 -8.84
N ILE A 3 -19.02 24.32 -9.80
CA ILE A 3 -19.18 24.97 -11.11
C ILE A 3 -20.39 24.42 -11.88
N GLN A 4 -20.73 23.15 -11.69
CA GLN A 4 -21.94 22.57 -12.28
C GLN A 4 -23.21 23.25 -11.77
N GLU A 5 -23.29 23.51 -10.46
CA GLU A 5 -24.41 24.24 -9.87
C GLU A 5 -24.48 25.70 -10.36
N LEU A 6 -23.33 26.35 -10.53
CA LEU A 6 -23.25 27.68 -11.10
C LEU A 6 -23.81 27.70 -12.54
N ILE A 7 -23.40 26.75 -13.37
CA ILE A 7 -23.90 26.64 -14.74
C ILE A 7 -25.39 26.27 -14.76
N LYS A 8 -25.84 25.37 -13.87
CA LYS A 8 -27.25 25.03 -13.72
C LYS A 8 -28.11 26.29 -13.45
N LYS A 9 -27.67 27.09 -12.45
CA LYS A 9 -28.32 28.38 -12.16
C LYS A 9 -28.32 29.32 -13.36
N THR A 10 -27.17 29.45 -14.05
CA THR A 10 -27.04 30.28 -15.25
C THR A 10 -28.02 29.87 -16.36
N ILE A 11 -28.19 28.58 -16.60
CA ILE A 11 -29.14 28.05 -17.59
C ILE A 11 -30.57 28.35 -17.17
N SER A 12 -30.92 28.19 -15.90
CA SER A 12 -32.23 28.54 -15.38
C SER A 12 -32.53 30.04 -15.57
N ASP A 13 -31.57 30.89 -15.23
CA ASP A 13 -31.72 32.34 -15.34
C ASP A 13 -31.83 32.83 -16.80
N LEU A 14 -31.07 32.25 -17.73
CA LEU A 14 -31.05 32.62 -19.14
C LEU A 14 -32.28 32.12 -19.94
N TYR A 15 -32.68 30.87 -19.64
CA TYR A 15 -33.65 30.17 -20.49
C TYR A 15 -34.95 29.79 -19.77
N ALA A 16 -35.09 30.15 -18.48
CA ALA A 16 -36.24 29.81 -17.64
C ALA A 16 -36.57 28.29 -17.64
N GLN A 17 -35.54 27.45 -17.72
CA GLN A 17 -35.64 26.00 -17.69
C GLN A 17 -34.72 25.40 -16.65
N GLU A 18 -35.24 24.46 -15.88
CA GLU A 18 -34.41 23.66 -14.96
C GLU A 18 -33.79 22.47 -15.70
N ILE A 19 -32.53 22.20 -15.38
CA ILE A 19 -31.78 21.05 -15.91
C ILE A 19 -31.17 20.24 -14.80
N GLU A 20 -30.98 18.95 -15.05
CA GLU A 20 -30.23 18.10 -14.16
C GLU A 20 -28.72 18.29 -14.34
N THR A 21 -27.96 18.20 -13.26
CA THR A 21 -26.49 18.33 -13.30
C THR A 21 -25.82 17.33 -14.22
N SER A 22 -26.45 16.16 -14.44
CA SER A 22 -26.00 15.14 -15.39
C SER A 22 -25.97 15.61 -16.87
N GLN A 23 -26.72 16.66 -17.19
CA GLN A 23 -26.73 17.26 -18.54
C GLN A 23 -25.62 18.30 -18.75
N ILE A 24 -24.94 18.72 -17.67
CA ILE A 24 -23.84 19.68 -17.70
C ILE A 24 -22.54 18.89 -17.84
N GLN A 25 -22.00 18.92 -19.05
CA GLN A 25 -20.73 18.25 -19.35
C GLN A 25 -19.57 19.23 -19.22
N LEU A 26 -18.78 19.08 -18.16
CA LEU A 26 -17.54 19.83 -17.92
C LEU A 26 -16.33 18.93 -18.18
N GLN A 27 -15.29 19.53 -18.73
CA GLN A 27 -13.99 18.87 -18.90
C GLN A 27 -12.87 19.89 -18.70
N LYS A 28 -11.66 19.41 -18.42
CA LYS A 28 -10.47 20.26 -18.38
C LYS A 28 -10.23 20.85 -19.77
N THR A 29 -9.94 22.16 -19.84
CA THR A 29 -9.59 22.82 -21.10
C THR A 29 -8.28 22.21 -21.64
N LYS A 30 -8.24 21.93 -22.94
CA LYS A 30 -7.04 21.41 -23.60
C LYS A 30 -5.90 22.42 -23.54
N LYS A 31 -4.67 21.94 -23.41
CA LYS A 31 -3.47 22.78 -23.20
C LYS A 31 -3.24 23.84 -24.30
N GLU A 32 -3.71 23.58 -25.53
CA GLU A 32 -3.59 24.50 -26.65
C GLU A 32 -4.61 25.68 -26.62
N PHE A 33 -5.57 25.65 -25.69
CA PHE A 33 -6.59 26.66 -25.55
C PHE A 33 -6.52 27.37 -24.21
N LYS A 34 -6.83 28.68 -24.21
CA LYS A 34 -6.91 29.46 -22.98
C LYS A 34 -8.16 29.08 -22.19
N GLY A 35 -8.03 28.94 -20.87
CA GLY A 35 -9.11 28.59 -19.95
C GLY A 35 -8.75 27.42 -19.04
N HIS A 36 -9.54 27.22 -18.00
CA HIS A 36 -9.35 26.14 -17.00
C HIS A 36 -10.36 25.01 -17.21
N ILE A 37 -11.62 25.39 -17.50
CA ILE A 37 -12.74 24.47 -17.61
C ILE A 37 -13.49 24.73 -18.92
N THR A 38 -13.81 23.66 -19.62
CA THR A 38 -14.59 23.68 -20.86
C THR A 38 -15.98 23.14 -20.58
N LEU A 39 -17.00 23.96 -20.85
CA LEU A 39 -18.38 23.51 -20.91
C LEU A 39 -18.69 23.05 -22.35
N VAL A 40 -19.16 21.81 -22.47
CA VAL A 40 -19.65 21.25 -23.73
C VAL A 40 -21.10 21.69 -23.92
N VAL A 41 -21.36 22.66 -24.82
CA VAL A 41 -22.71 23.24 -24.95
C VAL A 41 -23.68 22.39 -25.76
N PHE A 42 -23.23 21.36 -26.47
CA PHE A 42 -24.08 20.56 -27.37
C PHE A 42 -25.33 19.94 -26.69
N PRO A 43 -25.27 19.41 -25.46
CA PRO A 43 -26.48 18.94 -24.78
C PRO A 43 -27.48 20.05 -24.48
N LEU A 44 -27.04 21.32 -24.40
CA LEU A 44 -27.84 22.48 -24.02
C LEU A 44 -28.57 23.13 -25.23
N LEU A 45 -28.28 22.71 -26.45
CA LEU A 45 -28.87 23.31 -27.67
C LEU A 45 -30.38 23.12 -27.74
N LYS A 46 -30.90 22.03 -27.18
CA LYS A 46 -32.36 21.79 -27.12
C LYS A 46 -33.08 22.84 -26.24
N ILE A 47 -32.35 23.38 -25.26
CA ILE A 47 -32.84 24.35 -24.28
C ILE A 47 -32.71 25.77 -24.87
N SER A 48 -31.52 26.11 -25.32
CA SER A 48 -31.25 27.45 -25.90
C SER A 48 -31.97 27.71 -27.23
N LYS A 49 -32.27 26.63 -27.99
CA LYS A 49 -32.83 26.68 -29.36
C LYS A 49 -31.97 27.51 -30.33
N LYS A 50 -30.65 27.56 -30.09
CA LYS A 50 -29.66 28.32 -30.84
C LYS A 50 -28.53 27.42 -31.32
N ASN A 51 -27.70 27.93 -32.22
CA ASN A 51 -26.50 27.19 -32.62
C ASN A 51 -25.47 27.13 -31.48
N PRO A 52 -24.47 26.23 -31.56
CA PRO A 52 -23.50 26.03 -30.49
C PRO A 52 -22.73 27.29 -30.10
N GLU A 53 -22.30 28.09 -31.06
CA GLU A 53 -21.52 29.30 -30.82
C GLU A 53 -22.35 30.39 -30.13
N GLN A 54 -23.60 30.60 -30.57
CA GLN A 54 -24.52 31.53 -29.93
C GLN A 54 -24.87 31.10 -28.50
N THR A 55 -25.11 29.82 -28.27
CA THR A 55 -25.39 29.28 -26.95
C THR A 55 -24.19 29.49 -26.03
N ALA A 56 -22.99 29.17 -26.49
CA ALA A 56 -21.74 29.38 -25.74
C ALA A 56 -21.50 30.87 -25.43
N GLN A 57 -21.76 31.75 -26.40
CA GLN A 57 -21.60 33.21 -26.25
C GLN A 57 -22.55 33.78 -25.19
N GLU A 58 -23.80 33.37 -25.18
CA GLU A 58 -24.77 33.85 -24.18
C GLU A 58 -24.42 33.38 -22.77
N ILE A 59 -24.13 32.10 -22.62
CA ILE A 59 -23.73 31.54 -21.33
C ILE A 59 -22.44 32.20 -20.84
N GLY A 60 -21.42 32.31 -21.69
CA GLY A 60 -20.15 32.94 -21.35
C GLY A 60 -20.30 34.41 -20.96
N SER A 61 -21.10 35.19 -21.74
CA SER A 61 -21.35 36.60 -21.42
C SER A 61 -22.15 36.79 -20.15
N TYR A 62 -23.12 35.93 -19.87
CA TYR A 62 -23.87 35.96 -18.62
C TYR A 62 -22.99 35.68 -17.44
N LEU A 63 -22.16 34.60 -17.50
CA LEU A 63 -21.22 34.23 -16.46
C LEU A 63 -20.20 35.33 -16.18
N LEU A 64 -19.60 35.91 -17.23
CA LEU A 64 -18.61 36.98 -17.09
C LEU A 64 -19.21 38.23 -16.41
N LYS A 65 -20.47 38.52 -16.67
CA LYS A 65 -21.16 39.69 -16.12
C LYS A 65 -21.64 39.51 -14.69
N ASN A 66 -22.12 38.31 -14.35
CA ASN A 66 -22.86 38.09 -13.12
C ASN A 66 -22.09 37.27 -12.09
N GLU A 67 -21.01 36.60 -12.49
CA GLU A 67 -20.27 35.68 -11.61
C GLU A 67 -18.80 36.10 -11.48
N PRO A 68 -18.39 36.71 -10.36
CA PRO A 68 -17.01 37.16 -10.15
C PRO A 68 -15.96 36.06 -10.25
N LEU A 69 -16.40 34.80 -10.18
CA LEU A 69 -15.57 33.61 -10.34
C LEU A 69 -14.97 33.51 -11.76
N ILE A 70 -15.64 34.03 -12.76
CA ILE A 70 -15.23 33.93 -14.16
C ILE A 70 -14.61 35.27 -14.61
N SER A 71 -13.32 35.26 -14.93
CA SER A 71 -12.57 36.44 -15.37
C SER A 71 -12.54 36.62 -16.88
N GLU A 72 -12.67 35.52 -17.62
CA GLU A 72 -12.61 35.53 -19.10
C GLU A 72 -13.24 34.26 -19.66
N PHE A 73 -13.67 34.29 -20.91
CA PHE A 73 -14.05 33.10 -21.66
C PHE A 73 -13.64 33.19 -23.13
N ASN A 74 -13.49 32.03 -23.76
CA ASN A 74 -13.35 31.93 -25.21
C ASN A 74 -14.15 30.74 -25.75
N ILE A 75 -14.49 30.80 -27.05
CA ILE A 75 -15.33 29.79 -27.69
C ILE A 75 -14.58 29.20 -28.87
N ILE A 76 -14.52 27.87 -28.90
CA ILE A 76 -13.87 27.13 -29.98
C ILE A 76 -14.80 26.01 -30.42
N LYS A 77 -15.41 26.18 -31.63
CA LYS A 77 -16.30 25.16 -32.24
C LYS A 77 -17.41 24.68 -31.30
N GLY A 78 -18.05 25.62 -30.58
CA GLY A 78 -19.12 25.28 -29.64
C GLY A 78 -18.67 24.73 -28.28
N PHE A 79 -17.38 24.78 -27.98
CA PHE A 79 -16.85 24.55 -26.64
C PHE A 79 -16.61 25.88 -25.96
N LEU A 80 -17.23 26.08 -24.80
CA LEU A 80 -17.07 27.29 -24.00
C LEU A 80 -15.97 27.06 -22.96
N ASN A 81 -14.81 27.67 -23.16
CA ASN A 81 -13.68 27.61 -22.25
C ASN A 81 -13.76 28.79 -21.27
N LEU A 82 -13.82 28.50 -19.98
CA LEU A 82 -13.93 29.47 -18.89
C LEU A 82 -12.60 29.63 -18.19
N THR A 83 -12.21 30.88 -17.96
CA THR A 83 -11.04 31.24 -17.12
C THR A 83 -11.51 31.64 -15.74
N ILE A 84 -11.00 30.98 -14.71
CA ILE A 84 -11.30 31.25 -13.32
C ILE A 84 -10.49 32.46 -12.86
N ALA A 85 -11.09 33.33 -12.07
CA ALA A 85 -10.45 34.53 -11.55
C ALA A 85 -9.34 34.21 -10.54
N SER A 86 -8.25 35.00 -10.55
CA SER A 86 -7.11 34.82 -9.61
C SER A 86 -7.54 34.86 -8.14
N ALA A 87 -8.55 35.68 -7.81
CA ALA A 87 -9.09 35.74 -6.46
C ALA A 87 -9.59 34.39 -5.94
N TRP A 88 -10.25 33.61 -6.79
CA TRP A 88 -10.74 32.28 -6.41
C TRP A 88 -9.60 31.30 -6.08
N TRP A 89 -8.52 31.35 -6.86
CA TRP A 89 -7.34 30.51 -6.61
C TRP A 89 -6.67 30.84 -5.29
N ILE A 90 -6.63 32.13 -4.93
CA ILE A 90 -6.10 32.61 -3.66
C ILE A 90 -6.99 32.17 -2.50
N ASP A 91 -8.31 32.29 -2.64
CA ASP A 91 -9.28 31.83 -1.64
C ASP A 91 -9.20 30.32 -1.43
N LEU A 92 -9.08 29.54 -2.50
CA LEU A 92 -8.89 28.10 -2.42
C LEU A 92 -7.57 27.72 -1.72
N LEU A 93 -6.48 28.43 -2.01
CA LEU A 93 -5.22 28.22 -1.30
C LEU A 93 -5.32 28.57 0.20
N ASN A 94 -6.05 29.64 0.54
CA ASN A 94 -6.33 30.02 1.95
C ASN A 94 -7.15 28.93 2.66
N GLU A 95 -8.16 28.34 2.00
CA GLU A 95 -8.95 27.21 2.53
C GLU A 95 -8.05 26.00 2.82
N ILE A 96 -7.21 25.62 1.84
CA ILE A 96 -6.24 24.52 2.00
C ILE A 96 -5.27 24.81 3.14
N ASN A 97 -4.74 26.02 3.20
CA ASN A 97 -3.77 26.44 4.22
C ASN A 97 -4.36 26.41 5.63
N SER A 98 -5.63 26.81 5.79
CA SER A 98 -6.32 26.82 7.08
C SER A 98 -6.71 25.43 7.59
N SER A 99 -6.64 24.39 6.76
CA SER A 99 -6.99 23.02 7.11
C SER A 99 -5.75 22.22 7.54
N PRO A 100 -5.55 21.90 8.82
CA PRO A 100 -4.37 21.14 9.29
C PRO A 100 -4.30 19.74 8.71
N GLU A 101 -5.43 19.07 8.50
CA GLU A 101 -5.56 17.70 8.02
C GLU A 101 -6.21 17.63 6.63
N TYR A 102 -5.82 18.57 5.76
CA TYR A 102 -6.39 18.64 4.42
C TYR A 102 -6.22 17.32 3.64
N GLY A 103 -7.34 16.80 3.16
CA GLY A 103 -7.39 15.57 2.36
C GLY A 103 -7.51 14.28 3.16
N THR A 104 -7.47 14.32 4.48
CA THR A 104 -7.65 13.15 5.35
C THR A 104 -8.85 13.31 6.27
N LYS A 105 -9.41 12.20 6.73
CA LYS A 105 -10.54 12.16 7.67
C LYS A 105 -10.16 11.29 8.86
N LYS A 106 -10.50 11.76 10.08
CA LYS A 106 -10.39 10.93 11.28
C LYS A 106 -11.59 10.01 11.40
N ALA A 107 -11.35 8.77 11.84
CA ALA A 107 -12.40 7.85 12.18
C ALA A 107 -13.24 8.38 13.36
N GLY A 108 -14.56 8.34 13.21
CA GLY A 108 -15.49 8.56 14.32
C GLY A 108 -15.64 7.28 15.15
N LYS A 109 -16.32 7.38 16.31
CA LYS A 109 -16.54 6.20 17.18
C LYS A 109 -17.33 5.09 16.50
N GLU A 110 -18.27 5.47 15.65
CA GLU A 110 -19.15 4.54 14.89
C GLU A 110 -18.63 4.25 13.46
N ALA A 111 -17.37 4.61 13.17
CA ALA A 111 -16.79 4.36 11.87
C ALA A 111 -16.63 2.85 11.63
N PRO A 112 -16.89 2.36 10.40
CA PRO A 112 -16.76 0.95 10.08
C PRO A 112 -15.34 0.44 10.37
N LEU A 113 -15.26 -0.80 10.89
CA LEU A 113 -14.00 -1.45 11.17
C LEU A 113 -13.54 -2.30 9.98
N VAL A 114 -12.35 -1.97 9.49
CA VAL A 114 -11.68 -2.72 8.44
C VAL A 114 -10.48 -3.45 9.04
N MET A 115 -10.47 -4.78 8.95
CA MET A 115 -9.29 -5.57 9.30
C MET A 115 -8.50 -5.88 8.03
N ILE A 116 -7.18 -5.68 8.07
CA ILE A 116 -6.29 -5.90 6.93
C ILE A 116 -5.20 -6.87 7.35
N GLU A 117 -5.17 -8.03 6.70
CA GLU A 117 -4.12 -9.04 6.88
C GLU A 117 -3.04 -8.89 5.84
N TYR A 118 -1.79 -8.90 6.29
CA TYR A 118 -0.61 -8.95 5.43
C TYR A 118 0.56 -9.63 6.12
N SER A 119 1.63 -9.91 5.39
CA SER A 119 2.84 -10.65 5.73
C SER A 119 2.70 -12.16 5.64
N SER A 120 2.00 -12.83 6.55
CA SER A 120 1.74 -14.28 6.58
C SER A 120 2.99 -15.16 6.39
N PRO A 121 4.05 -14.94 7.19
CA PRO A 121 5.33 -15.64 7.02
C PRO A 121 5.30 -17.06 7.60
N ASN A 122 6.18 -17.92 7.08
CA ASN A 122 6.46 -19.23 7.68
C ASN A 122 7.72 -19.17 8.53
N THR A 123 7.70 -19.77 9.74
CA THR A 123 8.80 -19.68 10.69
C THR A 123 9.99 -20.60 10.41
N ASN A 124 10.10 -21.12 9.19
CA ASN A 124 11.23 -21.94 8.75
C ASN A 124 12.24 -21.21 7.85
N LYS A 125 12.07 -19.91 7.64
CA LYS A 125 12.92 -19.10 6.76
C LYS A 125 12.76 -17.61 7.02
N PRO A 126 13.78 -16.78 6.70
CA PRO A 126 13.66 -15.32 6.80
C PRO A 126 12.65 -14.74 5.81
N LEU A 127 12.31 -13.47 6.02
CA LEU A 127 11.51 -12.69 5.07
C LEU A 127 12.31 -12.44 3.79
N HIS A 128 11.62 -12.21 2.68
CA HIS A 128 12.24 -11.99 1.37
C HIS A 128 11.49 -10.91 0.58
N LEU A 129 12.00 -10.52 -0.59
CA LEU A 129 11.43 -9.47 -1.44
C LEU A 129 9.91 -9.63 -1.66
N GLY A 130 9.39 -10.86 -1.79
CA GLY A 130 7.95 -11.11 -1.90
C GLY A 130 7.18 -10.67 -0.64
N HIS A 131 7.76 -10.90 0.55
CA HIS A 131 7.18 -10.42 1.82
C HIS A 131 7.29 -8.89 1.93
N ILE A 132 8.39 -8.28 1.46
CA ILE A 132 8.51 -6.81 1.43
C ILE A 132 7.35 -6.22 0.63
N ARG A 133 7.09 -6.72 -0.59
CA ARG A 133 5.96 -6.23 -1.40
C ARG A 133 4.62 -6.38 -0.69
N ASN A 134 4.38 -7.54 -0.11
CA ASN A 134 3.15 -7.82 0.64
C ASN A 134 2.97 -6.85 1.82
N ASN A 135 4.01 -6.70 2.64
CA ASN A 135 4.03 -5.84 3.81
C ASN A 135 3.78 -4.37 3.45
N LEU A 136 4.46 -3.87 2.40
CA LEU A 136 4.31 -2.49 1.97
C LEU A 136 2.92 -2.19 1.42
N LEU A 137 2.33 -3.12 0.63
CA LEU A 137 0.98 -2.99 0.11
C LEU A 137 -0.05 -2.99 1.25
N GLY A 138 0.07 -3.93 2.19
CA GLY A 138 -0.85 -4.04 3.32
C GLY A 138 -0.78 -2.84 4.25
N TYR A 139 0.43 -2.40 4.59
CA TYR A 139 0.63 -1.23 5.43
C TYR A 139 0.11 0.05 4.80
N ALA A 140 0.49 0.33 3.53
CA ALA A 140 0.02 1.50 2.80
C ALA A 140 -1.52 1.51 2.68
N LEU A 141 -2.13 0.35 2.38
CA LEU A 141 -3.58 0.25 2.32
C LEU A 141 -4.22 0.56 3.69
N SER A 142 -3.60 0.12 4.78
CA SER A 142 -4.07 0.40 6.14
C SER A 142 -4.07 1.90 6.45
N GLU A 143 -2.99 2.60 6.10
CA GLU A 143 -2.89 4.05 6.30
C GLU A 143 -3.85 4.82 5.39
N ILE A 144 -4.04 4.39 4.14
CA ILE A 144 -5.03 4.98 3.22
C ILE A 144 -6.46 4.79 3.74
N MET A 145 -6.81 3.63 4.28
CA MET A 145 -8.13 3.40 4.89
C MET A 145 -8.34 4.27 6.13
N LYS A 146 -7.34 4.37 7.02
CA LYS A 146 -7.38 5.29 8.17
C LYS A 146 -7.62 6.73 7.73
N ALA A 147 -6.91 7.19 6.70
CA ALA A 147 -7.06 8.55 6.16
C ALA A 147 -8.43 8.81 5.52
N ASN A 148 -9.19 7.77 5.18
CA ASN A 148 -10.58 7.85 4.72
C ASN A 148 -11.61 7.76 5.86
N GLY A 149 -11.18 7.72 7.12
CA GLY A 149 -12.04 7.72 8.28
C GLY A 149 -12.58 6.34 8.69
N TYR A 150 -11.90 5.27 8.31
CA TYR A 150 -12.19 3.92 8.80
C TYR A 150 -11.42 3.63 10.10
N ASN A 151 -12.02 2.86 11.00
CA ASN A 151 -11.28 2.18 12.04
C ASN A 151 -10.52 1.00 11.39
N VAL A 152 -9.22 0.88 11.64
CA VAL A 152 -8.39 -0.14 10.99
C VAL A 152 -7.67 -0.98 12.03
N VAL A 153 -7.73 -2.30 11.86
CA VAL A 153 -6.92 -3.28 12.60
C VAL A 153 -5.98 -3.96 11.60
N LYS A 154 -4.68 -3.78 11.82
CA LYS A 154 -3.61 -4.45 11.06
C LYS A 154 -3.33 -5.80 11.68
N THR A 155 -3.40 -6.88 10.91
CA THR A 155 -3.19 -8.22 11.41
C THR A 155 -2.25 -9.03 10.53
N ASN A 156 -1.65 -10.04 11.15
CA ASN A 156 -0.76 -11.01 10.52
C ASN A 156 -1.16 -12.40 10.99
N ILE A 157 -1.00 -13.42 10.14
CA ILE A 157 -1.02 -14.82 10.52
C ILE A 157 0.36 -15.42 10.37
N VAL A 158 0.94 -15.91 11.45
CA VAL A 158 2.25 -16.55 11.43
C VAL A 158 2.06 -18.06 11.32
N ASN A 159 2.63 -18.66 10.27
CA ASN A 159 2.60 -20.09 10.02
C ASN A 159 3.75 -20.76 10.79
N ASP A 160 3.48 -21.07 12.05
CA ASP A 160 4.45 -21.55 13.05
C ASP A 160 4.38 -23.06 13.31
N ARG A 161 3.60 -23.81 12.52
CA ARG A 161 3.44 -25.27 12.65
C ARG A 161 3.55 -25.99 11.30
N GLY A 162 3.65 -27.32 11.38
CA GLY A 162 3.62 -28.20 10.23
C GLY A 162 4.98 -28.78 9.86
N ILE A 163 4.96 -29.62 8.83
CA ILE A 163 6.12 -30.45 8.46
C ILE A 163 7.38 -29.63 8.13
N HIS A 164 7.22 -28.42 7.56
CA HIS A 164 8.35 -27.57 7.21
C HIS A 164 9.07 -27.02 8.43
N ILE A 165 8.32 -26.71 9.50
CA ILE A 165 8.89 -26.28 10.78
C ILE A 165 9.63 -27.47 11.44
N CYS A 166 9.01 -28.65 11.45
CA CYS A 166 9.64 -29.87 11.99
C CYS A 166 10.94 -30.24 11.24
N LYS A 167 11.06 -29.96 9.94
CA LYS A 167 12.31 -30.14 9.19
C LYS A 167 13.43 -29.28 9.73
N SER A 168 13.18 -28.00 10.00
CA SER A 168 14.19 -27.11 10.63
C SER A 168 14.54 -27.56 12.04
N MET A 169 13.53 -27.94 12.83
CA MET A 169 13.72 -28.43 14.19
C MET A 169 14.61 -29.70 14.22
N LEU A 170 14.29 -30.67 13.36
CA LEU A 170 15.06 -31.91 13.25
C LEU A 170 16.51 -31.66 12.78
N ALA A 171 16.68 -30.76 11.81
CA ALA A 171 18.01 -30.38 11.33
C ALA A 171 18.86 -29.74 12.45
N TRP A 172 18.27 -28.86 13.25
CA TRP A 172 18.94 -28.24 14.37
C TRP A 172 19.30 -29.29 15.46
N GLU A 173 18.37 -30.17 15.78
CA GLU A 173 18.62 -31.25 16.75
C GLU A 173 19.77 -32.19 16.34
N LYS A 174 19.83 -32.57 15.05
CA LYS A 174 20.85 -33.49 14.51
C LYS A 174 22.21 -32.82 14.28
N TRP A 175 22.26 -31.58 13.86
CA TRP A 175 23.48 -30.94 13.35
C TRP A 175 23.79 -29.58 13.97
N GLY A 176 22.95 -29.10 14.89
CA GLY A 176 23.07 -27.73 15.42
C GLY A 176 24.04 -27.62 16.60
N ASN A 177 24.43 -28.72 17.25
CA ASN A 177 25.33 -28.70 18.41
C ASN A 177 24.98 -27.62 19.44
N SER A 178 23.68 -27.42 19.69
CA SER A 178 23.15 -26.40 20.60
C SER A 178 23.46 -24.95 20.18
N GLU A 179 23.68 -24.69 18.89
CA GLU A 179 23.88 -23.35 18.36
C GLU A 179 22.63 -22.47 18.59
N THR A 180 22.83 -21.22 19.01
CA THR A 180 21.79 -20.22 19.24
C THR A 180 22.06 -18.95 18.41
N PRO A 181 21.12 -18.04 18.26
CA PRO A 181 21.38 -16.75 17.65
C PRO A 181 22.56 -16.02 18.29
N GLU A 182 22.66 -16.03 19.61
CA GLU A 182 23.74 -15.38 20.34
C GLU A 182 25.09 -16.04 20.08
N SER A 183 25.15 -17.38 20.05
CA SER A 183 26.43 -18.11 19.85
C SER A 183 26.91 -18.06 18.40
N SER A 184 25.98 -17.98 17.43
CA SER A 184 26.29 -17.88 16.00
C SER A 184 26.51 -16.45 15.51
N GLY A 185 26.01 -15.46 16.25
CA GLY A 185 25.96 -14.06 15.82
C GLY A 185 24.98 -13.83 14.67
N LYS A 186 24.07 -14.79 14.40
CA LYS A 186 23.06 -14.69 13.34
C LYS A 186 21.71 -14.32 13.91
N LYS A 187 20.93 -13.57 13.17
CA LYS A 187 19.52 -13.32 13.43
C LYS A 187 18.73 -14.65 13.47
N GLY A 188 17.75 -14.76 14.35
CA GLY A 188 17.08 -16.04 14.63
C GLY A 188 16.39 -16.67 13.43
N ASP A 189 15.71 -15.91 12.61
CA ASP A 189 15.05 -16.40 11.40
C ASP A 189 16.05 -16.85 10.31
N HIS A 190 17.21 -16.19 10.20
CA HIS A 190 18.32 -16.61 9.34
C HIS A 190 18.93 -17.93 9.83
N LEU A 191 19.19 -18.06 11.13
CA LEU A 191 19.71 -19.29 11.71
C LEU A 191 18.79 -20.49 11.43
N ILE A 192 17.48 -20.32 11.65
CA ILE A 192 16.50 -21.37 11.40
C ILE A 192 16.36 -21.64 9.89
N GLY A 193 16.46 -20.62 9.04
CA GLY A 193 16.51 -20.74 7.59
C GLY A 193 17.69 -21.61 7.12
N ASP A 194 18.88 -21.44 7.72
CA ASP A 194 20.05 -22.25 7.41
C ASP A 194 19.81 -23.73 7.72
N TYR A 195 19.16 -24.04 8.86
CA TYR A 195 18.78 -25.41 9.20
C TYR A 195 17.72 -25.98 8.27
N TYR A 196 16.78 -25.16 7.76
CA TYR A 196 15.85 -25.61 6.73
C TYR A 196 16.56 -26.01 5.43
N VAL A 197 17.52 -25.19 4.98
CA VAL A 197 18.36 -25.48 3.81
C VAL A 197 19.26 -26.72 4.07
N LYS A 198 19.79 -26.85 5.28
CA LYS A 198 20.59 -28.02 5.69
C LYS A 198 19.76 -29.30 5.59
N PHE A 199 18.53 -29.30 6.09
CA PHE A 199 17.62 -30.45 5.95
C PHE A 199 17.42 -30.83 4.48
N ASP A 200 17.13 -29.86 3.62
CA ASP A 200 16.88 -30.10 2.19
C ASP A 200 18.11 -30.71 1.49
N LYS A 201 19.31 -30.23 1.82
CA LYS A 201 20.57 -30.79 1.30
C LYS A 201 20.78 -32.25 1.71
N GLU A 202 20.62 -32.54 3.01
CA GLU A 202 20.81 -33.91 3.52
C GLU A 202 19.71 -34.86 3.01
N TYR A 203 18.48 -34.37 2.90
CA TYR A 203 17.37 -35.12 2.29
C TYR A 203 17.61 -35.47 0.81
N LYS A 204 18.08 -34.52 0.00
CA LYS A 204 18.46 -34.77 -1.39
C LYS A 204 19.59 -35.77 -1.51
N LYS A 205 20.58 -35.72 -0.59
CA LYS A 205 21.66 -36.69 -0.53
C LYS A 205 21.12 -38.08 -0.22
N GLU A 206 20.27 -38.23 0.80
CA GLU A 206 19.62 -39.50 1.15
C GLU A 206 18.84 -40.10 -0.01
N LEU A 207 18.02 -39.25 -0.73
CA LEU A 207 17.28 -39.70 -1.89
C LEU A 207 18.21 -40.21 -3.01
N SER A 208 19.32 -39.52 -3.26
CA SER A 208 20.32 -39.94 -4.26
C SER A 208 20.97 -41.29 -3.88
N GLU A 209 21.28 -41.52 -2.61
CA GLU A 209 21.81 -42.77 -2.10
C GLU A 209 20.80 -43.93 -2.30
N LEU A 210 19.51 -43.70 -1.94
CA LEU A 210 18.45 -44.69 -2.13
C LEU A 210 18.19 -44.99 -3.61
N GLN A 211 18.27 -44.04 -4.47
CA GLN A 211 18.14 -44.22 -5.93
C GLN A 211 19.36 -44.99 -6.47
N SER A 212 20.56 -44.79 -5.93
CA SER A 212 21.76 -45.50 -6.41
C SER A 212 21.69 -47.01 -6.17
N VAL A 213 20.89 -47.47 -5.20
CA VAL A 213 20.62 -48.87 -4.91
C VAL A 213 19.38 -49.41 -5.66
N GLY A 214 18.87 -48.68 -6.63
CA GLY A 214 17.82 -49.13 -7.60
C GLY A 214 16.39 -48.73 -7.23
N MET A 215 16.16 -47.83 -6.25
CA MET A 215 14.82 -47.34 -5.94
C MET A 215 14.39 -46.26 -6.93
N SER A 216 13.11 -46.28 -7.31
CA SER A 216 12.50 -45.14 -7.98
C SER A 216 12.46 -43.91 -7.06
N GLN A 217 12.28 -42.70 -7.61
CA GLN A 217 12.19 -41.50 -6.82
C GLN A 217 11.07 -41.58 -5.77
N LYS A 218 9.90 -42.07 -6.15
CA LYS A 218 8.75 -42.23 -5.26
C LYS A 218 9.04 -43.21 -4.11
N GLU A 219 9.66 -44.32 -4.38
CA GLU A 219 10.06 -45.29 -3.34
C GLU A 219 11.12 -44.70 -2.41
N ALA A 220 12.08 -43.93 -2.93
CA ALA A 220 13.08 -43.24 -2.12
C ALA A 220 12.43 -42.18 -1.20
N GLU A 221 11.49 -41.39 -1.71
CA GLU A 221 10.73 -40.42 -0.92
C GLU A 221 9.88 -41.08 0.18
N GLU A 222 9.25 -42.22 -0.11
CA GLU A 222 8.46 -43.00 0.86
C GLU A 222 9.32 -43.64 1.94
N LYS A 223 10.54 -44.07 1.59
CA LYS A 223 11.48 -44.78 2.48
C LYS A 223 12.52 -43.89 3.17
N SER A 224 12.52 -42.59 2.88
CA SER A 224 13.43 -41.65 3.52
C SER A 224 13.32 -41.68 5.06
N ALA A 225 14.40 -41.97 5.73
CA ALA A 225 14.48 -41.93 7.20
C ALA A 225 14.33 -40.50 7.74
N LEU A 226 14.97 -39.52 7.10
CA LEU A 226 14.84 -38.10 7.48
C LEU A 226 13.40 -37.61 7.41
N MET A 227 12.67 -37.98 6.34
CA MET A 227 11.25 -37.58 6.24
C MET A 227 10.38 -38.34 7.23
N ALA A 228 10.67 -39.59 7.53
CA ALA A 228 9.96 -40.35 8.55
C ALA A 228 10.16 -39.73 9.96
N GLU A 229 11.38 -39.34 10.33
CA GLU A 229 11.66 -38.64 11.57
C GLU A 229 10.99 -37.28 11.67
N ALA A 230 10.99 -36.48 10.57
CA ALA A 230 10.29 -35.20 10.54
C ALA A 230 8.77 -35.35 10.73
N ARG A 231 8.16 -36.39 10.11
CA ARG A 231 6.74 -36.73 10.32
C ARG A 231 6.47 -37.19 11.74
N GLU A 232 7.39 -37.95 12.35
CA GLU A 232 7.29 -38.37 13.75
C GLU A 232 7.37 -37.18 14.71
N MET A 233 8.28 -36.24 14.46
CA MET A 233 8.35 -34.97 15.21
C MET A 233 7.05 -34.17 15.13
N LEU A 234 6.40 -34.11 13.95
CA LEU A 234 5.10 -33.48 13.83
C LEU A 234 4.01 -34.18 14.63
N ARG A 235 4.00 -35.53 14.62
CA ARG A 235 3.05 -36.32 15.44
C ARG A 235 3.26 -36.09 16.94
N LYS A 236 4.52 -36.04 17.40
CA LYS A 236 4.87 -35.71 18.79
C LYS A 236 4.39 -34.31 19.16
N TRP A 237 4.61 -33.31 18.26
CA TRP A 237 4.13 -31.95 18.47
C TRP A 237 2.61 -31.93 18.62
N GLU A 238 1.87 -32.61 17.72
CA GLU A 238 0.39 -32.70 17.75
C GLU A 238 -0.12 -33.46 19.00
N ALA A 239 0.63 -34.40 19.52
CA ALA A 239 0.34 -35.10 20.75
C ALA A 239 0.69 -34.31 22.02
N GLY A 240 1.33 -33.13 21.88
CA GLY A 240 1.73 -32.30 23.01
C GLY A 240 2.97 -32.84 23.79
N ASP A 241 3.86 -33.57 23.11
CA ASP A 241 5.10 -34.08 23.71
C ASP A 241 5.95 -32.92 24.28
N PRO A 242 6.29 -32.96 25.59
CA PRO A 242 6.88 -31.80 26.27
C PRO A 242 8.22 -31.34 25.68
N ASP A 243 9.08 -32.27 25.26
CA ASP A 243 10.41 -31.95 24.73
C ASP A 243 10.29 -31.34 23.33
N THR A 244 9.43 -31.91 22.47
CA THR A 244 9.15 -31.39 21.15
C THR A 244 8.52 -29.99 21.21
N ILE A 245 7.59 -29.78 22.14
CA ILE A 245 6.96 -28.47 22.36
C ILE A 245 7.95 -27.42 22.87
N ALA A 246 8.87 -27.84 23.78
CA ALA A 246 9.90 -26.94 24.30
C ALA A 246 10.87 -26.49 23.17
N LEU A 247 11.32 -27.41 22.34
CA LEU A 247 12.16 -27.12 21.17
C LEU A 247 11.44 -26.18 20.19
N TRP A 248 10.20 -26.50 19.84
CA TRP A 248 9.37 -25.70 18.98
C TRP A 248 9.18 -24.27 19.49
N LYS A 249 8.88 -24.08 20.80
CA LYS A 249 8.75 -22.75 21.41
C LYS A 249 10.05 -21.97 21.36
N MET A 250 11.16 -22.60 21.67
CA MET A 250 12.49 -21.97 21.65
C MET A 250 12.84 -21.46 20.26
N MET A 251 12.73 -22.31 19.24
CA MET A 251 13.10 -21.96 17.87
C MET A 251 12.17 -20.91 17.26
N ASN A 252 10.85 -21.02 17.49
CA ASN A 252 9.92 -20.00 17.01
C ASN A 252 10.13 -18.65 17.72
N ALA A 253 10.50 -18.62 18.99
CA ALA A 253 10.83 -17.36 19.67
C ALA A 253 12.00 -16.62 19.00
N TRP A 254 13.03 -17.36 18.54
CA TRP A 254 14.12 -16.78 17.78
C TRP A 254 13.66 -16.19 16.44
N VAL A 255 12.80 -16.92 15.73
CA VAL A 255 12.25 -16.45 14.44
C VAL A 255 11.36 -15.22 14.62
N TYR A 256 10.51 -15.20 15.65
CA TYR A 256 9.63 -14.05 15.93
C TYR A 256 10.45 -12.80 16.21
N ALA A 257 11.51 -12.92 17.03
CA ALA A 257 12.43 -11.81 17.28
C ALA A 257 13.09 -11.31 15.98
N GLY A 258 13.51 -12.23 15.10
CA GLY A 258 14.07 -11.88 13.80
C GLY A 258 13.07 -11.17 12.87
N PHE A 259 11.83 -11.64 12.80
CA PHE A 259 10.79 -10.97 12.03
C PHE A 259 10.49 -9.57 12.56
N ASP A 260 10.45 -9.38 13.88
CA ASP A 260 10.23 -8.07 14.49
C ASP A 260 11.32 -7.05 14.11
N GLU A 261 12.58 -7.49 14.00
CA GLU A 261 13.67 -6.64 13.52
C GLU A 261 13.45 -6.18 12.08
N THR A 262 13.08 -7.09 11.18
CA THR A 262 12.79 -6.77 9.78
C THR A 262 11.57 -5.86 9.66
N TYR A 263 10.48 -6.11 10.41
CA TYR A 263 9.30 -5.24 10.40
C TYR A 263 9.63 -3.84 10.88
N LYS A 264 10.41 -3.69 11.95
CA LYS A 264 10.89 -2.38 12.44
C LYS A 264 11.76 -1.67 11.41
N ALA A 265 12.66 -2.39 10.74
CA ALA A 265 13.49 -1.83 9.68
C ALA A 265 12.65 -1.34 8.50
N LEU A 266 11.61 -2.08 8.12
CA LEU A 266 10.63 -1.67 7.10
C LEU A 266 9.66 -0.59 7.57
N GLY A 267 9.56 -0.32 8.88
CA GLY A 267 8.55 0.59 9.42
C GLY A 267 7.12 0.09 9.20
N VAL A 268 6.90 -1.21 9.35
CA VAL A 268 5.58 -1.86 9.33
C VAL A 268 5.30 -2.50 10.69
N ASP A 269 4.04 -2.57 11.08
CA ASP A 269 3.61 -3.07 12.39
C ASP A 269 2.25 -3.76 12.30
N PHE A 270 1.84 -4.41 13.40
CA PHE A 270 0.56 -5.12 13.51
C PHE A 270 -0.10 -4.81 14.86
N ASP A 271 -1.42 -4.62 14.84
CA ASP A 271 -2.21 -4.45 16.06
C ASP A 271 -2.50 -5.81 16.73
N LYS A 272 -2.61 -6.88 15.92
CA LYS A 272 -2.85 -8.25 16.38
C LYS A 272 -2.12 -9.26 15.50
N ILE A 273 -1.43 -10.20 16.13
CA ILE A 273 -0.82 -11.35 15.45
C ILE A 273 -1.58 -12.61 15.83
N TYR A 274 -1.96 -13.40 14.82
CA TYR A 274 -2.52 -14.74 14.97
C TYR A 274 -1.45 -15.78 14.64
N TYR A 275 -1.53 -16.93 15.29
CA TYR A 275 -0.61 -18.03 15.07
C TYR A 275 -1.37 -19.27 14.61
N GLU A 276 -0.91 -19.91 13.54
CA GLU A 276 -1.57 -21.09 12.99
C GLU A 276 -1.68 -22.22 14.05
N SER A 277 -0.68 -22.36 14.92
CA SER A 277 -0.70 -23.30 16.04
C SER A 277 -1.88 -23.11 17.00
N GLN A 278 -2.49 -21.93 17.05
CA GLN A 278 -3.63 -21.62 17.91
C GLN A 278 -4.98 -21.74 17.16
N THR A 279 -5.00 -21.41 15.86
CA THR A 279 -6.26 -21.29 15.08
C THR A 279 -6.70 -22.59 14.41
N TYR A 280 -5.79 -23.54 14.16
CA TYR A 280 -6.10 -24.73 13.36
C TYR A 280 -7.16 -25.65 13.97
N THR A 281 -7.27 -25.71 15.31
CA THR A 281 -8.24 -26.56 16.01
C THR A 281 -9.68 -26.06 15.83
N GLU A 282 -9.89 -24.75 15.73
CA GLU A 282 -11.22 -24.14 15.54
C GLU A 282 -11.78 -24.49 14.17
N GLY A 283 -10.97 -24.52 13.13
CA GLY A 283 -11.40 -24.93 11.80
C GLY A 283 -11.98 -26.35 11.77
N LYS A 284 -11.41 -27.29 12.52
CA LYS A 284 -11.97 -28.65 12.66
C LYS A 284 -13.37 -28.63 13.25
N LYS A 285 -13.59 -27.86 14.33
CA LYS A 285 -14.91 -27.73 14.97
C LYS A 285 -15.93 -27.18 14.00
N GLU A 286 -15.56 -26.17 13.19
CA GLU A 286 -16.46 -25.60 12.21
C GLU A 286 -16.79 -26.59 11.06
N VAL A 287 -15.84 -27.41 10.64
CA VAL A 287 -16.08 -28.49 9.67
C VAL A 287 -17.02 -29.56 10.25
N GLU A 288 -16.83 -29.95 11.52
CA GLU A 288 -17.74 -30.89 12.21
C GLU A 288 -19.15 -30.31 12.36
N ARG A 289 -19.27 -29.01 12.67
CA ARG A 289 -20.54 -28.28 12.69
C ARG A 289 -21.22 -28.30 11.30
N GLY A 290 -20.43 -28.11 10.24
CA GLY A 290 -20.91 -28.18 8.86
C GLY A 290 -21.40 -29.58 8.47
N LEU A 291 -20.76 -30.65 8.95
CA LEU A 291 -21.24 -32.04 8.81
C LEU A 291 -22.60 -32.26 9.52
N GLN A 292 -22.74 -31.77 10.76
CA GLN A 292 -23.97 -31.87 11.53
C GLN A 292 -25.17 -31.14 10.89
N LYS A 293 -24.88 -30.14 10.06
CA LYS A 293 -25.89 -29.34 9.33
C LYS A 293 -26.08 -29.77 7.88
N ASP A 294 -25.50 -30.89 7.45
CA ASP A 294 -25.53 -31.39 6.07
C ASP A 294 -24.97 -30.41 5.02
N ILE A 295 -24.15 -29.46 5.46
CA ILE A 295 -23.43 -28.51 4.57
C ILE A 295 -22.24 -29.21 3.91
N PHE A 296 -21.58 -30.09 4.69
CA PHE A 296 -20.44 -30.90 4.26
C PHE A 296 -20.83 -32.37 4.31
N TYR A 297 -20.06 -33.22 3.63
CA TYR A 297 -20.34 -34.65 3.63
C TYR A 297 -19.02 -35.45 3.77
N ARG A 298 -19.16 -36.70 4.22
CA ARG A 298 -18.05 -37.64 4.42
C ARG A 298 -18.03 -38.67 3.29
N LYS A 299 -16.85 -38.87 2.66
CA LYS A 299 -16.65 -39.97 1.70
C LYS A 299 -16.39 -41.30 2.41
N GLU A 300 -16.45 -42.39 1.67
CA GLU A 300 -16.22 -43.76 2.19
C GLU A 300 -14.85 -43.95 2.83
N ASP A 301 -13.82 -43.22 2.36
CA ASP A 301 -12.48 -43.22 2.93
C ASP A 301 -12.35 -42.47 4.26
N GLY A 302 -13.43 -41.84 4.73
CA GLY A 302 -13.48 -41.03 5.95
C GLY A 302 -13.13 -39.55 5.76
N SER A 303 -12.69 -39.12 4.59
CA SER A 303 -12.40 -37.71 4.28
C SER A 303 -13.66 -36.86 4.24
N VAL A 304 -13.54 -35.56 4.57
CA VAL A 304 -14.65 -34.61 4.60
C VAL A 304 -14.52 -33.61 3.47
N TRP A 305 -15.61 -33.42 2.72
CA TRP A 305 -15.66 -32.60 1.52
C TRP A 305 -16.84 -31.60 1.55
N ALA A 306 -16.64 -30.48 0.86
CA ALA A 306 -17.70 -29.53 0.51
C ALA A 306 -18.03 -29.68 -0.99
N ASN A 307 -19.33 -29.78 -1.31
CA ASN A 307 -19.79 -29.75 -2.69
C ASN A 307 -20.05 -28.30 -3.10
N LEU A 308 -19.28 -27.78 -4.04
CA LEU A 308 -19.37 -26.41 -4.57
C LEU A 308 -19.80 -26.39 -6.04
N THR A 309 -20.30 -27.51 -6.60
CA THR A 309 -20.69 -27.61 -8.01
C THR A 309 -21.84 -26.67 -8.38
N ALA A 310 -22.75 -26.41 -7.44
CA ALA A 310 -23.82 -25.41 -7.61
C ALA A 310 -23.28 -23.96 -7.70
N ASP A 311 -22.10 -23.73 -7.15
CA ASP A 311 -21.39 -22.44 -7.18
C ASP A 311 -20.44 -22.34 -8.39
N GLY A 312 -20.44 -23.34 -9.27
CA GLY A 312 -19.59 -23.42 -10.47
C GLY A 312 -18.13 -23.80 -10.17
N LEU A 313 -17.87 -24.42 -9.02
CA LEU A 313 -16.53 -24.82 -8.57
C LEU A 313 -16.48 -26.34 -8.32
N ASP A 314 -15.26 -26.89 -8.20
CA ASP A 314 -15.06 -28.30 -7.87
C ASP A 314 -15.35 -28.58 -6.38
N GLU A 315 -15.55 -29.87 -6.06
CA GLU A 315 -15.61 -30.34 -4.68
C GLU A 315 -14.30 -29.98 -3.94
N LYS A 316 -14.41 -29.55 -2.68
CA LYS A 316 -13.26 -29.13 -1.89
C LYS A 316 -13.04 -30.03 -0.68
N LEU A 317 -11.84 -30.60 -0.58
CA LEU A 317 -11.40 -31.36 0.59
C LEU A 317 -11.24 -30.39 1.79
N LEU A 318 -11.81 -30.78 2.93
CA LEU A 318 -11.72 -30.06 4.20
C LEU A 318 -10.92 -30.84 5.25
N LEU A 319 -11.19 -32.15 5.40
CA LEU A 319 -10.38 -33.02 6.27
C LEU A 319 -9.94 -34.24 5.47
N ARG A 320 -8.69 -34.69 5.66
CA ARG A 320 -8.20 -35.93 5.09
C ARG A 320 -8.81 -37.15 5.78
N ALA A 321 -8.63 -38.33 5.20
CA ALA A 321 -9.13 -39.59 5.75
C ALA A 321 -8.66 -39.89 7.19
N ASP A 322 -7.46 -39.44 7.53
CA ASP A 322 -6.90 -39.52 8.88
C ASP A 322 -7.41 -38.44 9.84
N GLY A 323 -8.34 -37.59 9.42
CA GLY A 323 -8.91 -36.49 10.19
C GLY A 323 -8.00 -35.27 10.30
N THR A 324 -6.87 -35.20 9.56
CA THR A 324 -6.00 -34.02 9.55
C THR A 324 -6.59 -32.90 8.69
N SER A 325 -6.35 -31.64 9.14
CA SER A 325 -6.82 -30.44 8.47
C SER A 325 -6.02 -30.16 7.19
N VAL A 326 -6.67 -29.51 6.23
CA VAL A 326 -6.00 -28.84 5.09
C VAL A 326 -5.99 -27.33 5.30
N TYR A 327 -5.27 -26.57 4.48
CA TYR A 327 -5.20 -25.10 4.58
C TYR A 327 -6.58 -24.43 4.65
N MET A 328 -7.51 -24.86 3.83
CA MET A 328 -8.88 -24.32 3.84
C MET A 328 -9.56 -24.42 5.20
N THR A 329 -9.38 -25.52 5.90
CA THR A 329 -9.92 -25.72 7.26
C THR A 329 -9.29 -24.76 8.27
N GLN A 330 -8.00 -24.53 8.13
CA GLN A 330 -7.26 -23.60 8.99
C GLN A 330 -7.74 -22.17 8.78
N ASP A 331 -7.98 -21.77 7.53
CA ASP A 331 -8.44 -20.42 7.19
C ASP A 331 -9.88 -20.17 7.67
N ILE A 332 -10.75 -21.18 7.64
CA ILE A 332 -12.10 -21.11 8.26
C ILE A 332 -11.97 -20.80 9.77
N GLY A 333 -11.09 -21.53 10.47
CA GLY A 333 -10.86 -21.31 11.90
C GLY A 333 -10.27 -19.94 12.21
N THR A 334 -9.30 -19.50 11.41
CA THR A 334 -8.68 -18.19 11.57
C THR A 334 -9.68 -17.06 11.31
N ALA A 335 -10.51 -17.17 10.27
CA ALA A 335 -11.55 -16.21 10.00
C ALA A 335 -12.53 -16.09 11.18
N LYS A 336 -12.98 -17.23 11.71
CA LYS A 336 -13.87 -17.23 12.86
C LYS A 336 -13.25 -16.53 14.08
N PHE A 337 -12.00 -16.84 14.45
CA PHE A 337 -11.32 -16.16 15.57
C PHE A 337 -11.28 -14.64 15.40
N ARG A 338 -11.03 -14.16 14.20
CA ARG A 338 -10.96 -12.71 13.92
C ARG A 338 -12.28 -12.01 14.14
N PHE A 339 -13.36 -12.62 13.66
CA PHE A 339 -14.70 -12.06 13.82
C PHE A 339 -15.28 -12.26 15.24
N ASP A 340 -14.75 -13.21 16.02
CA ASP A 340 -15.02 -13.31 17.45
C ASP A 340 -14.26 -12.22 18.25
N ASP A 341 -13.04 -11.89 17.86
CA ASP A 341 -12.19 -10.88 18.52
C ASP A 341 -12.64 -9.45 18.22
N TYR A 342 -13.16 -9.18 17.01
CA TYR A 342 -13.47 -7.83 16.52
C TYR A 342 -14.79 -7.78 15.74
N PRO A 343 -15.60 -6.72 15.90
CA PRO A 343 -16.80 -6.47 15.09
C PRO A 343 -16.41 -5.97 13.70
N ILE A 344 -15.91 -6.84 12.85
CA ILE A 344 -15.35 -6.52 11.54
C ILE A 344 -16.47 -6.26 10.53
N ASP A 345 -16.51 -5.07 9.92
CA ASP A 345 -17.38 -4.77 8.79
C ASP A 345 -16.80 -5.25 7.45
N LYS A 346 -15.47 -5.17 7.31
CA LYS A 346 -14.77 -5.57 6.11
C LYS A 346 -13.43 -6.22 6.43
N MET A 347 -13.20 -7.43 5.94
CA MET A 347 -11.93 -8.15 6.06
C MET A 347 -11.19 -8.13 4.72
N ILE A 348 -9.96 -7.61 4.69
CA ILE A 348 -9.10 -7.55 3.50
C ILE A 348 -7.90 -8.47 3.69
N TYR A 349 -7.76 -9.44 2.80
CA TYR A 349 -6.60 -10.34 2.73
C TYR A 349 -5.65 -9.86 1.63
N VAL A 350 -4.46 -9.40 2.00
CA VAL A 350 -3.41 -8.97 1.07
C VAL A 350 -2.56 -10.19 0.69
N VAL A 351 -2.93 -10.85 -0.41
CA VAL A 351 -2.32 -12.13 -0.83
C VAL A 351 -2.09 -12.15 -2.33
N GLY A 352 -1.06 -12.84 -2.79
CA GLY A 352 -0.71 -12.95 -4.20
C GLY A 352 -1.84 -13.57 -5.05
N ASN A 353 -1.87 -13.22 -6.32
CA ASN A 353 -2.92 -13.62 -7.28
C ASN A 353 -2.98 -15.14 -7.52
N GLU A 354 -1.96 -15.89 -7.14
CA GLU A 354 -1.96 -17.37 -7.19
C GLU A 354 -3.01 -17.99 -6.26
N GLN A 355 -3.52 -17.23 -5.26
CA GLN A 355 -4.52 -17.68 -4.29
C GLN A 355 -5.96 -17.23 -4.61
N ASN A 356 -6.23 -16.66 -5.79
CA ASN A 356 -7.57 -16.19 -6.16
C ASN A 356 -8.66 -17.25 -5.96
N TYR A 357 -8.42 -18.46 -6.44
CA TYR A 357 -9.36 -19.58 -6.30
C TYR A 357 -9.58 -19.96 -4.83
N HIS A 358 -8.52 -19.95 -4.03
CA HIS A 358 -8.59 -20.29 -2.61
C HIS A 358 -9.51 -19.34 -1.84
N PHE A 359 -9.36 -18.03 -2.03
CA PHE A 359 -10.20 -17.03 -1.35
C PHE A 359 -11.65 -16.99 -1.84
N GLN A 360 -11.89 -17.30 -3.11
CA GLN A 360 -13.24 -17.50 -3.64
C GLN A 360 -13.93 -18.66 -2.92
N VAL A 361 -13.24 -19.79 -2.79
CA VAL A 361 -13.75 -20.96 -2.06
C VAL A 361 -14.01 -20.63 -0.59
N LEU A 362 -13.04 -19.96 0.07
CA LEU A 362 -13.18 -19.59 1.49
C LEU A 362 -14.44 -18.74 1.74
N SER A 363 -14.65 -17.71 0.92
CA SER A 363 -15.84 -16.85 1.04
C SER A 363 -17.15 -17.64 0.94
N ILE A 364 -17.25 -18.56 -0.04
CA ILE A 364 -18.43 -19.40 -0.23
C ILE A 364 -18.64 -20.35 0.96
N LEU A 365 -17.57 -20.97 1.47
CA LEU A 365 -17.66 -21.88 2.61
C LEU A 365 -18.12 -21.18 3.88
N LEU A 366 -17.63 -19.98 4.13
CA LEU A 366 -18.05 -19.17 5.28
C LEU A 366 -19.52 -18.75 5.17
N ASP A 367 -20.00 -18.37 3.97
CA ASP A 367 -21.41 -18.05 3.74
C ASP A 367 -22.28 -19.30 3.94
N LYS A 368 -21.90 -20.48 3.41
CA LYS A 368 -22.63 -21.75 3.62
C LYS A 368 -22.67 -22.17 5.10
N LEU A 369 -21.62 -21.93 5.87
CA LEU A 369 -21.59 -22.16 7.32
C LEU A 369 -22.50 -21.20 8.10
N GLY A 370 -23.07 -20.19 7.43
CA GLY A 370 -23.97 -19.21 7.99
C GLY A 370 -23.25 -18.06 8.69
N PHE A 371 -21.99 -17.78 8.30
CA PHE A 371 -21.27 -16.60 8.76
C PHE A 371 -21.61 -15.41 7.87
N GLU A 372 -22.29 -14.41 8.40
CA GLU A 372 -22.68 -13.20 7.67
C GLU A 372 -21.46 -12.45 7.10
N PHE A 373 -20.32 -12.53 7.79
CA PHE A 373 -19.09 -11.92 7.38
C PHE A 373 -18.43 -12.55 6.12
N GLY A 374 -18.87 -13.72 5.68
CA GLY A 374 -18.39 -14.33 4.43
C GLY A 374 -18.51 -13.39 3.24
N LYS A 375 -19.56 -12.57 3.19
CA LYS A 375 -19.80 -11.55 2.15
C LYS A 375 -18.91 -10.30 2.28
N GLY A 376 -18.35 -10.06 3.46
CA GLY A 376 -17.43 -8.95 3.73
C GLY A 376 -15.96 -9.24 3.43
N LEU A 377 -15.63 -10.44 2.93
CA LEU A 377 -14.27 -10.81 2.60
C LEU A 377 -13.84 -10.20 1.27
N VAL A 378 -12.68 -9.58 1.29
CA VAL A 378 -12.04 -9.01 0.10
C VAL A 378 -10.65 -9.61 -0.06
N HIS A 379 -10.42 -10.33 -1.15
CA HIS A 379 -9.07 -10.70 -1.55
C HIS A 379 -8.44 -9.54 -2.32
N PHE A 380 -7.53 -8.81 -1.68
CA PHE A 380 -6.67 -7.87 -2.34
C PHE A 380 -5.56 -8.64 -3.07
N SER A 381 -5.89 -9.06 -4.28
CA SER A 381 -5.01 -9.86 -5.13
C SER A 381 -3.94 -9.00 -5.76
N TYR A 382 -2.66 -9.31 -5.51
CA TYR A 382 -1.55 -8.56 -6.11
C TYR A 382 -0.66 -9.45 -6.98
N GLY A 383 -0.01 -8.82 -7.98
CA GLY A 383 0.94 -9.48 -8.88
C GLY A 383 2.28 -9.73 -8.22
N MET A 384 3.04 -10.67 -8.77
CA MET A 384 4.33 -11.10 -8.22
C MET A 384 5.43 -10.04 -8.45
N VAL A 385 6.45 -10.06 -7.59
CA VAL A 385 7.68 -9.30 -7.77
C VAL A 385 8.82 -10.23 -8.12
N GLU A 386 9.57 -9.86 -9.15
CA GLU A 386 10.72 -10.61 -9.65
C GLU A 386 11.97 -9.71 -9.67
N LEU A 387 13.12 -10.32 -9.78
CA LEU A 387 14.38 -9.62 -10.04
C LEU A 387 14.71 -9.65 -11.53
N PRO A 388 15.61 -8.77 -12.03
CA PRO A 388 16.08 -8.84 -13.42
C PRO A 388 16.67 -10.21 -13.81
N ALA A 389 17.21 -10.94 -12.83
CA ALA A 389 17.75 -12.30 -13.02
C ALA A 389 16.67 -13.41 -13.08
N GLY A 390 15.38 -13.09 -12.90
CA GLY A 390 14.24 -14.03 -12.96
C GLY A 390 13.58 -14.34 -11.62
N LYS A 391 12.77 -15.43 -11.61
CA LYS A 391 11.97 -15.81 -10.42
C LYS A 391 12.83 -16.30 -9.27
N MET A 392 12.45 -15.92 -8.06
CA MET A 392 13.06 -16.37 -6.81
C MET A 392 12.65 -17.82 -6.48
N LYS A 393 13.60 -18.65 -6.04
CA LYS A 393 13.35 -20.02 -5.60
C LYS A 393 13.90 -20.27 -4.20
N SER A 394 13.02 -20.28 -3.20
CA SER A 394 13.40 -20.38 -1.78
C SER A 394 14.11 -21.69 -1.40
N ARG A 395 13.82 -22.81 -2.08
CA ARG A 395 14.45 -24.11 -1.80
C ARG A 395 15.88 -24.24 -2.35
N GLU A 396 16.27 -23.38 -3.28
CA GLU A 396 17.59 -23.39 -3.94
C GLU A 396 18.53 -22.29 -3.41
N GLY A 397 18.11 -21.50 -2.40
CA GLY A 397 18.90 -20.40 -1.85
C GLY A 397 19.06 -19.19 -2.79
N THR A 398 18.18 -19.06 -3.80
CA THR A 398 18.18 -17.94 -4.77
C THR A 398 17.08 -16.93 -4.48
N VAL A 399 16.73 -16.76 -3.23
CA VAL A 399 15.75 -15.77 -2.76
C VAL A 399 16.51 -14.56 -2.28
N VAL A 400 16.07 -13.36 -2.69
CA VAL A 400 16.62 -12.12 -2.12
C VAL A 400 16.05 -11.93 -0.74
N ASP A 401 16.93 -12.05 0.23
CA ASP A 401 16.64 -11.80 1.63
C ASP A 401 16.16 -10.36 1.85
N ALA A 402 15.24 -10.15 2.77
CA ALA A 402 14.66 -8.83 3.00
C ALA A 402 15.67 -7.89 3.67
N ASP A 403 16.46 -8.41 4.62
CA ASP A 403 17.42 -7.61 5.37
C ASP A 403 18.59 -7.21 4.48
N ASP A 404 19.12 -8.16 3.68
CA ASP A 404 20.18 -7.88 2.69
C ASP A 404 19.73 -6.80 1.71
N LEU A 405 18.49 -6.86 1.24
CA LEU A 405 17.97 -5.84 0.31
C LEU A 405 17.81 -4.48 0.98
N ILE A 406 17.33 -4.42 2.21
CA ILE A 406 17.21 -3.18 2.97
C ILE A 406 18.60 -2.54 3.16
N GLU A 407 19.60 -3.33 3.56
CA GLU A 407 20.98 -2.86 3.73
C GLU A 407 21.58 -2.37 2.41
N GLU A 408 21.41 -3.11 1.32
CA GLU A 408 21.86 -2.70 -0.03
C GLU A 408 21.26 -1.36 -0.43
N MET A 409 19.96 -1.16 -0.19
CA MET A 409 19.28 0.08 -0.54
C MET A 409 19.78 1.28 0.27
N ILE A 410 20.01 1.09 1.58
CA ILE A 410 20.56 2.14 2.46
C ILE A 410 22.00 2.48 2.04
N TYR A 411 22.82 1.46 1.80
CA TYR A 411 24.21 1.65 1.35
C TYR A 411 24.27 2.40 0.00
N THR A 412 23.47 1.96 -0.99
CA THR A 412 23.44 2.59 -2.31
C THR A 412 22.97 4.04 -2.22
N ALA A 413 21.97 4.34 -1.38
CA ALA A 413 21.52 5.72 -1.15
C ALA A 413 22.64 6.59 -0.55
N LYS A 414 23.40 6.05 0.41
CA LYS A 414 24.55 6.74 1.04
C LYS A 414 25.62 7.09 0.01
N GLU A 415 26.03 6.11 -0.79
CA GLU A 415 27.07 6.32 -1.81
C GLU A 415 26.61 7.30 -2.90
N THR A 416 25.39 7.15 -3.43
CA THR A 416 24.84 8.08 -4.42
C THR A 416 24.75 9.52 -3.89
N ALA A 417 24.31 9.70 -2.64
CA ALA A 417 24.24 11.02 -2.02
C ALA A 417 25.63 11.66 -1.82
N LYS A 418 26.65 10.86 -1.47
CA LYS A 418 28.06 11.32 -1.40
C LYS A 418 28.60 11.76 -2.76
N GLU A 419 28.40 10.94 -3.81
CA GLU A 419 28.84 11.25 -5.17
C GLU A 419 28.24 12.56 -5.69
N LEU A 420 27.00 12.86 -5.29
CA LEU A 420 26.31 14.09 -5.65
C LEU A 420 26.66 15.29 -4.73
N GLY A 421 27.57 15.13 -3.76
CA GLY A 421 27.95 16.19 -2.81
C GLY A 421 26.82 16.67 -1.91
N LYS A 422 25.79 15.83 -1.68
CA LYS A 422 24.60 16.22 -0.93
C LYS A 422 24.72 16.05 0.58
N LEU A 423 25.79 15.42 1.06
CA LEU A 423 26.05 15.12 2.47
C LEU A 423 27.12 16.02 3.10
N ASP A 424 27.56 17.06 2.40
CA ASP A 424 28.59 17.97 2.87
C ASP A 424 28.09 18.75 4.11
N GLY A 425 28.88 18.71 5.19
CA GLY A 425 28.57 19.39 6.45
C GLY A 425 27.60 18.64 7.38
N TYR A 426 27.31 17.36 7.09
CA TYR A 426 26.53 16.48 7.97
C TYR A 426 27.44 15.67 8.91
N SER A 427 26.97 15.40 10.13
CA SER A 427 27.59 14.41 11.01
C SER A 427 27.35 12.98 10.49
N GLU A 428 28.15 12.01 10.94
CA GLU A 428 27.93 10.60 10.58
C GLU A 428 26.56 10.08 11.00
N GLU A 429 26.02 10.52 12.12
CA GLU A 429 24.67 10.14 12.58
C GLU A 429 23.59 10.69 11.63
N GLU A 430 23.70 11.96 11.22
CA GLU A 430 22.78 12.57 10.25
C GLU A 430 22.90 11.88 8.88
N ILE A 431 24.11 11.56 8.42
CA ILE A 431 24.36 10.81 7.18
C ILE A 431 23.63 9.47 7.23
N ASN A 432 23.78 8.70 8.29
CA ASN A 432 23.15 7.40 8.44
C ASN A 432 21.62 7.51 8.45
N LYS A 433 21.07 8.47 9.19
CA LYS A 433 19.62 8.72 9.25
C LYS A 433 19.04 9.12 7.90
N VAL A 434 19.68 10.06 7.20
CA VAL A 434 19.25 10.49 5.85
C VAL A 434 19.36 9.34 4.86
N SER A 435 20.46 8.58 4.88
CA SER A 435 20.66 7.43 3.99
C SER A 435 19.62 6.34 4.22
N GLN A 436 19.25 6.06 5.47
CA GLN A 436 18.18 5.13 5.82
C GLN A 436 16.83 5.63 5.28
N THR A 437 16.47 6.90 5.53
CA THR A 437 15.22 7.50 5.06
C THR A 437 15.12 7.47 3.54
N VAL A 438 16.21 7.76 2.83
CA VAL A 438 16.24 7.79 1.36
C VAL A 438 16.25 6.39 0.76
N GLY A 439 17.05 5.47 1.31
CA GLY A 439 17.14 4.09 0.85
C GLY A 439 15.80 3.35 0.99
N LEU A 440 15.18 3.45 2.17
CA LEU A 440 13.84 2.90 2.40
C LEU A 440 12.76 3.59 1.56
N GLY A 441 12.84 4.92 1.42
CA GLY A 441 11.94 5.68 0.55
C GLY A 441 12.02 5.24 -0.91
N ALA A 442 13.22 4.97 -1.41
CA ALA A 442 13.43 4.44 -2.76
C ALA A 442 12.81 3.06 -2.94
N LEU A 443 13.07 2.12 -2.01
CA LEU A 443 12.51 0.78 -2.03
C LEU A 443 10.97 0.79 -2.01
N LYS A 444 10.39 1.47 -1.02
CA LYS A 444 8.95 1.53 -0.81
C LYS A 444 8.24 2.18 -1.99
N TYR A 445 8.72 3.33 -2.44
CA TYR A 445 8.12 4.05 -3.55
C TYR A 445 8.15 3.24 -4.85
N PHE A 446 9.28 2.60 -5.18
CA PHE A 446 9.43 1.81 -6.39
C PHE A 446 8.41 0.67 -6.46
N ILE A 447 8.16 0.02 -5.32
CA ILE A 447 7.18 -1.06 -5.21
C ILE A 447 5.75 -0.51 -5.29
N LEU A 448 5.44 0.59 -4.58
CA LEU A 448 4.09 1.09 -4.41
C LEU A 448 3.57 1.94 -5.57
N LYS A 449 4.45 2.49 -6.43
CA LYS A 449 4.03 3.27 -7.62
C LYS A 449 3.42 2.41 -8.74
N VAL A 450 3.65 1.09 -8.71
CA VAL A 450 3.11 0.14 -9.69
C VAL A 450 1.72 -0.32 -9.26
N ASP A 451 0.77 -0.38 -10.22
CA ASP A 451 -0.56 -0.95 -9.94
C ASP A 451 -0.40 -2.31 -9.23
N PRO A 452 -0.99 -2.50 -8.06
CA PRO A 452 -0.82 -3.72 -7.27
C PRO A 452 -1.10 -5.01 -8.04
N ARG A 453 -2.08 -4.99 -8.96
CA ARG A 453 -2.50 -6.16 -9.75
C ARG A 453 -1.49 -6.60 -10.81
N LYS A 454 -0.51 -5.76 -11.13
CA LYS A 454 0.52 -6.05 -12.14
C LYS A 454 1.72 -6.75 -11.50
N ASN A 455 2.30 -7.72 -12.23
CA ASN A 455 3.64 -8.18 -11.92
C ASN A 455 4.65 -7.07 -12.14
N MET A 456 5.74 -7.10 -11.37
CA MET A 456 6.80 -6.12 -11.51
C MET A 456 8.19 -6.75 -11.39
N VAL A 457 9.17 -6.10 -11.99
CA VAL A 457 10.59 -6.39 -11.79
C VAL A 457 11.17 -5.29 -10.91
N PHE A 458 11.77 -5.67 -9.77
CA PHE A 458 12.43 -4.72 -8.89
C PHE A 458 13.88 -4.54 -9.29
N ASN A 459 14.30 -3.29 -9.54
CA ASN A 459 15.67 -2.92 -9.88
C ASN A 459 16.21 -1.93 -8.84
N PRO A 460 17.14 -2.33 -7.95
CA PRO A 460 17.70 -1.46 -6.92
C PRO A 460 18.29 -0.16 -7.47
N LYS A 461 19.05 -0.24 -8.55
CA LYS A 461 19.74 0.93 -9.14
C LYS A 461 18.77 1.97 -9.70
N GLU A 462 17.72 1.53 -10.39
CA GLU A 462 16.72 2.43 -10.94
C GLU A 462 15.85 3.08 -9.86
N SER A 463 15.70 2.44 -8.71
CA SER A 463 14.86 2.94 -7.62
C SER A 463 15.46 4.14 -6.89
N ILE A 464 16.78 4.34 -6.95
CA ILE A 464 17.53 5.39 -6.22
C ILE A 464 17.82 6.63 -7.11
N ASP A 465 17.39 6.67 -8.35
CA ASP A 465 17.60 7.84 -9.22
C ASP A 465 16.94 9.10 -8.65
N PHE A 466 17.71 10.18 -8.53
CA PHE A 466 17.24 11.49 -8.04
C PHE A 466 16.54 12.33 -9.11
N ASN A 467 16.52 11.91 -10.36
CA ASN A 467 15.94 12.64 -11.49
C ASN A 467 14.73 11.94 -12.12
N GLY A 468 14.45 10.70 -11.71
CA GLY A 468 13.41 9.87 -12.26
C GLY A 468 12.10 9.90 -11.46
N ASN A 469 11.13 9.05 -11.84
CA ASN A 469 9.93 8.79 -11.04
C ASN A 469 10.29 7.86 -9.87
N THR A 470 10.87 8.43 -8.81
CA THR A 470 11.45 7.71 -7.67
C THR A 470 11.13 8.38 -6.34
N GLY A 471 11.23 7.61 -5.24
CA GLY A 471 11.11 8.15 -3.89
C GLY A 471 12.10 9.29 -3.60
N PRO A 472 13.41 9.12 -3.87
CA PRO A 472 14.42 10.15 -3.67
C PRO A 472 14.13 11.47 -4.39
N PHE A 473 13.58 11.45 -5.60
CA PHE A 473 13.16 12.67 -6.31
C PHE A 473 12.11 13.45 -5.53
N ILE A 474 11.11 12.77 -4.99
CA ILE A 474 10.02 13.39 -4.23
C ILE A 474 10.53 13.87 -2.87
N GLN A 475 11.33 13.06 -2.18
CA GLN A 475 11.95 13.40 -0.90
C GLN A 475 12.87 14.63 -1.05
N TYR A 476 13.65 14.71 -2.13
CA TYR A 476 14.47 15.87 -2.44
C TYR A 476 13.63 17.13 -2.70
N THR A 477 12.48 16.98 -3.36
CA THR A 477 11.54 18.10 -3.56
C THR A 477 11.02 18.63 -2.22
N TYR A 478 10.66 17.74 -1.28
CA TYR A 478 10.28 18.13 0.07
C TYR A 478 11.42 18.86 0.80
N ALA A 479 12.63 18.31 0.82
CA ALA A 479 13.79 18.91 1.46
C ALA A 479 14.12 20.29 0.88
N ARG A 480 13.97 20.47 -0.44
CA ARG A 480 14.09 21.78 -1.12
C ARG A 480 13.07 22.77 -0.58
N ILE A 481 11.80 22.38 -0.46
CA ILE A 481 10.75 23.24 0.11
C ILE A 481 11.14 23.65 1.53
N GLN A 482 11.56 22.71 2.37
CA GLN A 482 11.98 23.00 3.74
C GLN A 482 13.18 23.95 3.79
N SER A 483 14.11 23.84 2.86
CA SER A 483 15.24 24.77 2.74
C SER A 483 14.79 26.20 2.39
N VAL A 484 13.82 26.34 1.49
CA VAL A 484 13.25 27.66 1.15
C VAL A 484 12.57 28.29 2.38
N LEU A 485 11.76 27.53 3.08
CA LEU A 485 11.05 28.02 4.28
C LEU A 485 12.01 28.40 5.41
N ARG A 486 13.05 27.59 5.66
CA ARG A 486 14.09 27.93 6.67
C ARG A 486 14.81 29.23 6.33
N LYS A 487 15.30 29.38 5.09
CA LYS A 487 16.02 30.59 4.67
C LYS A 487 15.17 31.84 4.79
N TYR A 488 13.87 31.74 4.53
CA TYR A 488 12.97 32.86 4.75
C TYR A 488 12.84 33.17 6.23
N ASN A 489 12.62 32.16 7.09
CA ASN A 489 12.46 32.34 8.53
C ASN A 489 13.72 32.91 9.22
N GLU A 490 14.93 32.61 8.70
CA GLU A 490 16.20 33.18 9.19
C GLU A 490 16.30 34.68 8.93
N THR A 491 15.61 35.20 7.91
CA THR A 491 15.64 36.60 7.50
C THR A 491 14.40 37.40 7.91
N ALA A 492 13.30 36.72 8.24
CA ALA A 492 12.01 37.32 8.56
C ALA A 492 11.89 37.74 10.04
N SER A 493 11.10 38.79 10.33
CA SER A 493 10.75 39.16 11.70
C SER A 493 9.88 38.05 12.34
N VAL A 494 9.89 38.00 13.69
CA VAL A 494 9.17 36.98 14.50
C VAL A 494 7.68 36.91 14.17
N GLU A 495 7.06 38.01 13.78
CA GLU A 495 5.63 38.08 13.41
C GLU A 495 5.31 37.37 12.09
N MET A 496 6.29 37.22 11.18
CA MET A 496 6.12 36.59 9.86
C MET A 496 6.49 35.10 9.83
N GLN A 497 6.90 34.51 10.94
CA GLN A 497 7.32 33.11 11.01
C GLN A 497 6.15 32.10 11.05
N ASN A 498 4.93 32.57 11.23
CA ASN A 498 3.76 31.70 11.40
C ASN A 498 2.82 31.77 10.18
N PHE A 499 3.18 31.07 9.09
CA PHE A 499 2.42 31.07 7.83
C PHE A 499 1.00 30.49 7.96
N VAL A 500 0.74 29.62 8.96
CA VAL A 500 -0.57 28.96 9.17
C VAL A 500 -1.69 29.99 9.46
N SER A 501 -1.35 31.15 10.03
CA SER A 501 -2.31 32.20 10.37
C SER A 501 -2.41 33.32 9.32
N LEU A 502 -1.58 33.30 8.28
CA LEU A 502 -1.58 34.34 7.24
C LEU A 502 -2.71 34.09 6.24
N GLN A 503 -3.68 34.99 6.22
CA GLN A 503 -4.63 35.12 5.11
C GLN A 503 -4.02 36.00 4.02
N LEU A 504 -4.07 35.50 2.80
CA LEU A 504 -3.66 36.28 1.64
C LEU A 504 -4.79 37.22 1.23
N SER A 505 -4.50 38.51 1.10
CA SER A 505 -5.42 39.50 0.51
C SER A 505 -5.26 39.48 -1.00
N ALA A 506 -6.33 39.19 -1.72
CA ALA A 506 -6.31 38.89 -3.13
C ALA A 506 -6.32 40.14 -4.02
N HIS A 507 -5.16 40.58 -4.55
CA HIS A 507 -5.16 41.61 -5.61
C HIS A 507 -3.96 41.53 -6.57
N PHE A 508 -3.44 40.32 -6.84
CA PHE A 508 -2.41 40.15 -7.86
C PHE A 508 -2.77 39.03 -8.85
N PRO A 509 -2.29 39.08 -10.09
CA PRO A 509 -2.52 38.00 -11.04
C PRO A 509 -1.75 36.75 -10.63
N VAL A 510 -2.45 35.63 -10.55
CA VAL A 510 -1.87 34.30 -10.36
C VAL A 510 -1.46 33.74 -11.72
N SER A 511 -0.25 33.23 -11.84
CA SER A 511 0.23 32.64 -13.10
C SER A 511 -0.37 31.25 -13.33
N LEU A 512 -0.45 30.83 -14.60
CA LEU A 512 -0.97 29.51 -14.97
C LEU A 512 -0.27 28.33 -14.24
N LYS A 513 1.02 28.46 -13.95
CA LYS A 513 1.74 27.43 -13.17
C LYS A 513 1.34 27.39 -11.70
N GLU A 514 1.14 28.56 -11.10
CA GLU A 514 0.65 28.67 -9.73
C GLU A 514 -0.78 28.14 -9.61
N GLU A 515 -1.65 28.47 -10.58
CA GLU A 515 -3.01 27.93 -10.67
C GLU A 515 -3.02 26.39 -10.81
N THR A 516 -2.14 25.85 -11.66
CA THR A 516 -1.99 24.40 -11.84
C THR A 516 -1.59 23.72 -10.54
N LEU A 517 -0.68 24.30 -9.77
CA LEU A 517 -0.27 23.76 -8.46
C LEU A 517 -1.41 23.80 -7.45
N ILE A 518 -2.17 24.90 -7.38
CA ILE A 518 -3.34 25.01 -6.48
C ILE A 518 -4.41 23.99 -6.89
N GLN A 519 -4.65 23.81 -8.20
CA GLN A 519 -5.57 22.80 -8.70
C GLN A 519 -5.14 21.40 -8.24
N LEU A 520 -3.85 21.05 -8.42
CA LEU A 520 -3.32 19.76 -7.94
C LEU A 520 -3.52 19.60 -6.44
N LEU A 521 -3.23 20.63 -5.62
CA LEU A 521 -3.49 20.58 -4.18
C LEU A 521 -4.96 20.26 -3.90
N SER A 522 -5.90 20.88 -4.64
CA SER A 522 -7.34 20.67 -4.44
C SER A 522 -7.83 19.27 -4.82
N GLU A 523 -7.09 18.54 -5.64
CA GLU A 523 -7.40 17.17 -6.06
C GLU A 523 -7.02 16.12 -4.99
N PHE A 524 -6.19 16.47 -4.00
CA PHE A 524 -5.68 15.52 -3.01
C PHE A 524 -6.78 14.76 -2.23
N PRO A 525 -7.86 15.40 -1.72
CA PRO A 525 -8.91 14.66 -1.02
C PRO A 525 -9.61 13.60 -1.88
N ALA A 526 -9.84 13.92 -3.16
CA ALA A 526 -10.43 12.98 -4.12
C ALA A 526 -9.46 11.83 -4.44
N THR A 527 -8.16 12.12 -4.54
CA THR A 527 -7.10 11.14 -4.76
C THR A 527 -6.99 10.14 -3.61
N VAL A 528 -7.05 10.63 -2.36
CA VAL A 528 -7.03 9.76 -1.16
C VAL A 528 -8.26 8.85 -1.14
N LYS A 529 -9.42 9.38 -1.49
CA LYS A 529 -10.65 8.59 -1.61
C LYS A 529 -10.55 7.55 -2.72
N GLU A 530 -10.09 7.92 -3.90
CA GLU A 530 -9.90 7.03 -5.05
C GLU A 530 -8.94 5.88 -4.71
N ALA A 531 -7.85 6.17 -4.00
CA ALA A 531 -6.89 5.16 -3.57
C ALA A 531 -7.53 4.10 -2.65
N ALA A 532 -8.43 4.51 -1.75
CA ALA A 532 -9.19 3.59 -0.88
C ALA A 532 -10.23 2.79 -1.66
N ASP A 533 -11.03 3.45 -2.51
CA ASP A 533 -12.08 2.81 -3.30
C ASP A 533 -11.51 1.75 -4.26
N ASN A 534 -10.35 2.04 -4.88
CA ASN A 534 -9.66 1.15 -5.80
C ASN A 534 -8.68 0.19 -5.11
N LEU A 535 -8.51 0.29 -3.80
CA LEU A 535 -7.50 -0.45 -3.02
C LEU A 535 -6.10 -0.31 -3.67
N SER A 536 -5.69 0.90 -4.05
CA SER A 536 -4.47 1.11 -4.86
C SER A 536 -3.57 2.21 -4.30
N PRO A 537 -2.51 1.87 -3.57
CA PRO A 537 -1.48 2.83 -3.15
C PRO A 537 -0.82 3.56 -4.31
N ALA A 538 -0.79 2.95 -5.51
CA ALA A 538 -0.20 3.56 -6.71
C ALA A 538 -0.89 4.87 -7.13
N VAL A 539 -2.16 5.05 -6.79
CA VAL A 539 -2.90 6.31 -7.03
C VAL A 539 -2.23 7.46 -6.29
N ILE A 540 -1.94 7.28 -4.99
CA ILE A 540 -1.23 8.26 -4.17
C ILE A 540 0.20 8.49 -4.69
N ALA A 541 0.95 7.39 -4.95
CA ALA A 541 2.34 7.48 -5.39
C ALA A 541 2.50 8.31 -6.67
N ASN A 542 1.68 8.04 -7.68
CA ASN A 542 1.74 8.76 -8.96
C ASN A 542 1.29 10.22 -8.81
N TYR A 543 0.24 10.48 -8.04
CA TYR A 543 -0.21 11.84 -7.78
C TYR A 543 0.87 12.70 -7.11
N ILE A 544 1.56 12.17 -6.09
CA ILE A 544 2.61 12.91 -5.38
C ILE A 544 3.81 13.17 -6.30
N TYR A 545 4.15 12.23 -7.17
CA TYR A 545 5.19 12.43 -8.15
C TYR A 545 4.84 13.57 -9.13
N ASP A 546 3.62 13.60 -9.64
CA ASP A 546 3.16 14.65 -10.55
C ASP A 546 3.19 16.02 -9.85
N LEU A 547 2.73 16.10 -8.60
CA LEU A 547 2.80 17.32 -7.78
C LEU A 547 4.25 17.78 -7.56
N ALA A 548 5.16 16.86 -7.21
CA ALA A 548 6.58 17.18 -7.02
C ALA A 548 7.25 17.64 -8.32
N LYS A 549 6.90 17.03 -9.45
CA LYS A 549 7.40 17.38 -10.78
C LYS A 549 6.97 18.79 -11.20
N GLU A 550 5.68 19.10 -11.06
CA GLU A 550 5.15 20.44 -11.37
C GLU A 550 5.74 21.50 -10.45
N TYR A 551 5.92 21.19 -9.15
CA TYR A 551 6.58 22.12 -8.23
C TYR A 551 8.05 22.37 -8.59
N ASN A 552 8.81 21.37 -9.00
CA ASN A 552 10.21 21.57 -9.39
C ASN A 552 10.33 22.45 -10.64
N GLN A 553 9.39 22.37 -11.59
CA GLN A 553 9.33 23.29 -12.74
C GLN A 553 8.99 24.72 -12.30
N PHE A 554 8.00 24.86 -11.41
CA PHE A 554 7.66 26.17 -10.83
C PHE A 554 8.85 26.78 -10.09
N TYR A 555 9.53 26.02 -9.23
CA TYR A 555 10.68 26.49 -8.46
C TYR A 555 11.83 26.97 -9.36
N HIS A 556 12.03 26.32 -10.51
CA HIS A 556 13.03 26.74 -11.49
C HIS A 556 12.67 28.06 -12.15
N ASP A 557 11.40 28.25 -12.53
CA ASP A 557 10.94 29.39 -13.32
C ASP A 557 10.64 30.63 -12.47
N PHE A 558 10.30 30.43 -11.19
CA PHE A 558 9.88 31.51 -10.29
C PHE A 558 10.79 31.59 -9.04
N PRO A 559 11.68 32.61 -8.96
CA PRO A 559 12.55 32.76 -7.80
C PRO A 559 11.74 33.23 -6.58
N ILE A 560 11.42 32.32 -5.65
CA ILE A 560 10.55 32.60 -4.50
C ILE A 560 11.16 33.64 -3.55
N LEU A 561 12.39 33.41 -3.07
CA LEU A 561 13.04 34.28 -2.07
C LEU A 561 13.52 35.61 -2.65
N LYS A 562 13.73 35.70 -3.95
CA LYS A 562 14.19 36.91 -4.65
C LYS A 562 13.03 37.71 -5.26
N GLU A 563 11.77 37.32 -5.01
CA GLU A 563 10.61 38.08 -5.43
C GLU A 563 10.57 39.42 -4.68
N GLU A 564 10.42 40.52 -5.42
CA GLU A 564 10.41 41.88 -4.86
C GLU A 564 9.05 42.26 -4.30
N ASN A 565 7.97 41.74 -4.89
CA ASN A 565 6.62 41.93 -4.37
C ASN A 565 6.38 41.05 -3.14
N GLU A 566 6.33 41.65 -1.97
CA GLU A 566 6.18 40.92 -0.70
C GLU A 566 4.90 40.09 -0.60
N GLU A 567 3.78 40.54 -1.15
CA GLU A 567 2.53 39.75 -1.16
C GLU A 567 2.63 38.54 -2.07
N LEU A 568 3.25 38.68 -3.24
CA LEU A 568 3.49 37.57 -4.15
C LEU A 568 4.53 36.59 -3.57
N LYS A 569 5.56 37.08 -2.87
CA LYS A 569 6.54 36.26 -2.13
C LYS A 569 5.84 35.42 -1.06
N LYS A 570 5.00 36.03 -0.24
CA LYS A 570 4.20 35.33 0.79
C LYS A 570 3.30 34.27 0.19
N PHE A 571 2.61 34.59 -0.90
CA PHE A 571 1.76 33.65 -1.62
C PHE A 571 2.56 32.42 -2.08
N ARG A 572 3.72 32.62 -2.71
CA ARG A 572 4.59 31.50 -3.17
C ARG A 572 5.15 30.67 -2.03
N LEU A 573 5.42 31.29 -0.88
CA LEU A 573 5.85 30.58 0.33
C LEU A 573 4.72 29.73 0.90
N ILE A 574 3.49 30.26 0.99
CA ILE A 574 2.29 29.53 1.45
C ILE A 574 1.98 28.38 0.47
N LEU A 575 2.06 28.63 -0.83
CA LEU A 575 1.89 27.59 -1.85
C LEU A 575 2.93 26.47 -1.67
N SER A 576 4.22 26.83 -1.52
CA SER A 576 5.29 25.86 -1.30
C SER A 576 5.09 25.06 -0.02
N GLN A 577 4.70 25.71 1.07
CA GLN A 577 4.41 25.05 2.35
C GLN A 577 3.29 23.99 2.23
N ASN A 578 2.18 24.35 1.55
CA ASN A 578 1.07 23.41 1.36
C ASN A 578 1.43 22.25 0.44
N ILE A 579 2.26 22.49 -0.59
CA ILE A 579 2.80 21.41 -1.42
C ILE A 579 3.68 20.49 -0.58
N GLY A 580 4.58 21.02 0.23
CA GLY A 580 5.40 20.25 1.15
C GLY A 580 4.55 19.42 2.13
N LYS A 581 3.49 19.99 2.68
CA LYS A 581 2.54 19.32 3.57
C LYS A 581 1.85 18.13 2.88
N ILE A 582 1.36 18.32 1.65
CA ILE A 582 0.70 17.25 0.88
C ILE A 582 1.69 16.17 0.49
N ILE A 583 2.92 16.52 0.06
CA ILE A 583 3.98 15.55 -0.21
C ILE A 583 4.26 14.71 1.03
N LYS A 584 4.46 15.34 2.19
CA LYS A 584 4.72 14.63 3.46
C LYS A 584 3.56 13.72 3.85
N THR A 585 2.33 14.22 3.79
CA THR A 585 1.12 13.45 4.11
C THR A 585 0.98 12.26 3.18
N GLY A 586 1.05 12.47 1.87
CA GLY A 586 0.87 11.41 0.89
C GLY A 586 1.99 10.36 0.92
N LEU A 587 3.26 10.75 1.14
CA LEU A 587 4.34 9.79 1.38
C LEU A 587 4.11 9.02 2.68
N GLY A 588 3.62 9.68 3.74
CA GLY A 588 3.24 9.03 4.99
C GLY A 588 2.16 7.97 4.81
N LEU A 589 1.15 8.20 3.94
CA LEU A 589 0.15 7.19 3.58
C LEU A 589 0.76 5.95 2.89
N LEU A 590 1.95 6.10 2.32
CA LEU A 590 2.73 5.00 1.74
C LEU A 590 3.76 4.41 2.71
N GLY A 591 3.78 4.87 3.97
CA GLY A 591 4.78 4.48 4.96
C GLY A 591 6.19 4.99 4.62
N ILE A 592 6.31 6.11 3.90
CA ILE A 592 7.59 6.69 3.47
C ILE A 592 7.85 7.99 4.25
N ASP A 593 8.95 8.04 4.96
CA ASP A 593 9.43 9.22 5.65
C ASP A 593 10.11 10.21 4.71
N VAL A 594 10.13 11.48 5.13
CA VAL A 594 10.80 12.56 4.38
C VAL A 594 11.90 13.20 5.22
N PRO A 595 13.10 13.46 4.65
CA PRO A 595 14.15 14.15 5.37
C PRO A 595 13.93 15.67 5.31
N GLU A 596 14.19 16.36 6.41
CA GLU A 596 14.11 17.83 6.48
C GLU A 596 15.23 18.51 5.69
N ARG A 597 16.35 17.80 5.48
CA ARG A 597 17.53 18.22 4.69
C ARG A 597 18.01 17.05 3.83
N MET A 598 18.55 17.39 2.67
CA MET A 598 19.08 16.39 1.75
C MET A 598 20.03 17.03 0.74
#